data_8f276bef54c314bb7d5cc853ac9ba71b
#
_entry.id   8f276bef54c314bb7d5cc853ac9ba71b
#
_cell.length_a   1.000
_cell.length_b   1.000
_cell.length_c   1.000
_cell.angle_alpha   90.00
_cell.angle_beta   90.00
_cell.angle_gamma   90.00
#
_symmetry.space_group_name_H-M   'P 1'
#
loop_
_entity.id
_entity.type
_entity.pdbx_description
1 polymer ?
#
loop_
_entity_poly.entity_id
_entity_poly.type
_entity_poly.pdbx_seq_one_letter_code
_entity_poly.pdbx_strand_id
1 'polypeptide(L)'
;LFVRVDHGNTCTIGRGGPPGSWRDNCATKDAWGLNARFAPQWLQVLPSLDVTLPVSYQTGLQGNSAISAYGVNEDATSLSIGVQLDYKVIHRLSVDYADYFSKRHTVNDVAVSGNGNYGVTDRGRVMVTYKVAF
;
A
#
# COMPACT_ATOMS: atom_id res chain seq x y z
N LEU A 1 27.04 6.53 -4.64
CA LEU A 1 26.85 5.10 -4.93
C LEU A 1 26.54 4.39 -3.62
N PHE A 2 25.27 4.09 -3.35
CA PHE A 2 24.92 3.32 -2.17
C PHE A 2 25.07 1.84 -2.49
N VAL A 3 26.02 1.18 -1.84
CA VAL A 3 26.16 -0.27 -1.91
C VAL A 3 25.14 -0.87 -0.94
N ARG A 4 24.16 -1.58 -1.47
CA ARG A 4 23.26 -2.38 -0.65
C ARG A 4 24.01 -3.57 -0.10
N VAL A 5 24.01 -3.68 1.20
CA VAL A 5 24.46 -4.88 1.89
C VAL A 5 23.18 -5.61 2.33
N ASP A 6 22.87 -6.69 1.64
CA ASP A 6 21.85 -7.62 2.13
C ASP A 6 22.39 -8.25 3.41
N HIS A 7 21.73 -8.02 4.53
CA HIS A 7 22.07 -8.69 5.77
C HIS A 7 21.77 -10.17 5.64
N GLY A 8 22.85 -10.88 5.46
CA GLY A 8 22.92 -12.23 5.05
C GLY A 8 22.10 -13.23 5.83
N ASN A 9 21.73 -14.22 5.14
CA ASN A 9 21.75 -15.60 5.49
C ASN A 9 20.52 -16.32 5.97
N THR A 10 19.39 -15.66 6.20
CA THR A 10 18.20 -16.40 6.67
C THR A 10 16.99 -16.28 5.75
N CYS A 11 17.08 -15.44 4.74
CA CYS A 11 15.99 -15.22 3.80
C CYS A 11 16.15 -16.13 2.58
N THR A 12 15.20 -17.02 2.38
CA THR A 12 15.17 -17.95 1.22
C THR A 12 13.91 -17.72 0.40
N ILE A 13 14.01 -17.99 -0.89
CA ILE A 13 12.84 -17.96 -1.80
C ILE A 13 11.98 -19.19 -1.51
N GLY A 14 10.88 -18.97 -0.77
CA GLY A 14 10.04 -20.07 -0.29
C GLY A 14 10.68 -20.87 0.85
N ARG A 15 9.97 -21.89 1.29
CA ARG A 15 10.42 -22.73 2.41
C ARG A 15 11.51 -23.71 1.96
N GLY A 16 12.75 -23.47 2.38
CA GLY A 16 13.89 -24.32 2.02
C GLY A 16 14.45 -24.11 0.61
N GLY A 17 14.07 -23.00 -0.05
CA GLY A 17 14.59 -22.64 -1.36
C GLY A 17 15.98 -21.97 -1.33
N PRO A 18 16.45 -21.50 -2.50
CA PRO A 18 17.75 -20.81 -2.61
C PRO A 18 17.76 -19.51 -1.80
N PRO A 19 18.95 -18.96 -1.49
CA PRO A 19 19.06 -17.67 -0.83
C PRO A 19 18.31 -16.58 -1.60
N GLY A 20 17.46 -15.84 -0.90
CA GLY A 20 16.73 -14.71 -1.45
C GLY A 20 17.53 -13.43 -1.41
N SER A 21 17.08 -12.43 -2.17
CA SER A 21 17.62 -11.09 -2.18
C SER A 21 16.59 -10.09 -1.62
N TRP A 22 16.95 -8.81 -1.55
CA TRP A 22 15.98 -7.76 -1.19
C TRP A 22 14.76 -7.72 -2.11
N ARG A 23 14.87 -8.20 -3.37
CA ARG A 23 13.76 -8.33 -4.32
C ARG A 23 12.76 -9.43 -3.95
N ASP A 24 13.17 -10.33 -3.07
CA ASP A 24 12.38 -11.43 -2.55
C ASP A 24 11.85 -11.16 -1.13
N ASN A 25 11.72 -9.89 -0.77
CA ASN A 25 11.26 -9.43 0.53
C ASN A 25 12.24 -9.67 1.69
N CYS A 26 13.51 -9.88 1.40
CA CYS A 26 14.54 -9.98 2.42
C CYS A 26 14.86 -8.61 3.02
N ALA A 27 14.96 -8.52 4.34
CA ALA A 27 15.25 -7.28 5.03
C ALA A 27 16.65 -6.75 4.65
N THR A 28 16.76 -5.43 4.53
CA THR A 28 18.03 -4.73 4.30
C THR A 28 18.42 -3.93 5.53
N LYS A 29 19.68 -3.49 5.59
CA LYS A 29 20.19 -2.69 6.71
C LYS A 29 19.41 -1.40 6.90
N ASP A 30 19.09 -0.74 5.79
CA ASP A 30 18.36 0.51 5.77
C ASP A 30 17.13 0.35 4.88
N ALA A 31 16.01 0.93 5.31
CA ALA A 31 14.78 0.96 4.53
C ALA A 31 14.09 2.30 4.75
N TRP A 32 13.66 2.93 3.67
CA TRP A 32 12.92 4.16 3.73
C TRP A 32 11.95 4.32 2.57
N GLY A 33 10.91 5.08 2.80
CA GLY A 33 9.84 5.28 1.84
C GLY A 33 9.15 6.61 2.03
N LEU A 34 8.17 6.84 1.19
CA LEU A 34 7.33 8.04 1.20
C LEU A 34 5.89 7.65 1.53
N ASN A 35 5.29 8.38 2.44
CA ASN A 35 3.85 8.34 2.69
C ASN A 35 3.30 9.76 2.55
N ALA A 36 2.33 9.91 1.66
CA ALA A 36 1.63 11.17 1.43
C ALA A 36 0.14 10.96 1.58
N ARG A 37 -0.53 11.83 2.34
CA ARG A 37 -1.98 11.83 2.48
C ARG A 37 -2.49 13.24 2.23
N PHE A 38 -3.50 13.34 1.38
CA PHE A 38 -4.17 14.56 1.04
C PHE A 38 -5.68 14.34 1.07
N ALA A 39 -6.42 15.21 1.74
CA ALA A 39 -7.87 15.05 1.88
C ALA A 39 -8.55 16.44 1.79
N PRO A 40 -8.64 17.02 0.58
CA PRO A 40 -9.36 18.26 0.39
C PRO A 40 -10.83 18.08 0.71
N GLN A 41 -11.40 19.11 1.34
CA GLN A 41 -12.80 19.15 1.72
C GLN A 41 -13.45 20.39 1.18
N TRP A 42 -14.59 20.23 0.55
CA TRP A 42 -15.46 21.31 0.09
C TRP A 42 -16.71 21.29 0.95
N LEU A 43 -16.87 22.37 1.70
CA LEU A 43 -18.04 22.54 2.58
C LEU A 43 -19.21 23.10 1.78
N GLN A 44 -20.40 22.58 2.05
CA GLN A 44 -21.67 23.08 1.51
C GLN A 44 -21.67 23.22 -0.02
N VAL A 45 -21.14 22.21 -0.71
CA VAL A 45 -21.22 22.13 -2.20
C VAL A 45 -22.70 22.23 -2.67
N LEU A 46 -23.59 21.64 -1.88
CA LEU A 46 -25.04 21.86 -1.89
C LEU A 46 -25.49 22.15 -0.46
N PRO A 47 -26.68 22.71 -0.25
CA PRO A 47 -27.19 22.95 1.10
C PRO A 47 -27.11 21.68 1.97
N SER A 48 -26.35 21.75 3.06
CA SER A 48 -26.09 20.65 4.01
C SER A 48 -25.31 19.43 3.44
N LEU A 49 -24.59 19.58 2.34
CA LEU A 49 -23.76 18.54 1.75
C LEU A 49 -22.29 18.97 1.70
N ASP A 50 -21.45 18.26 2.42
CA ASP A 50 -20.00 18.38 2.36
C ASP A 50 -19.39 17.23 1.56
N VAL A 51 -18.33 17.54 0.80
CA VAL A 51 -17.61 16.56 -0.03
C VAL A 51 -16.16 16.54 0.42
N THR A 52 -15.63 15.35 0.69
CA THR A 52 -14.21 15.13 0.99
C THR A 52 -13.62 14.14 0.00
N LEU A 53 -12.44 14.43 -0.51
CA LEU A 53 -11.70 13.56 -1.43
C LEU A 53 -10.42 13.05 -0.75
N PRO A 54 -10.47 11.99 0.07
CA PRO A 54 -9.28 11.43 0.67
C PRO A 54 -8.45 10.69 -0.39
N VAL A 55 -7.17 11.07 -0.48
CA VAL A 55 -6.18 10.41 -1.31
C VAL A 55 -5.01 10.04 -0.42
N SER A 56 -4.57 8.80 -0.47
CA SER A 56 -3.34 8.37 0.19
C SER A 56 -2.45 7.59 -0.77
N TYR A 57 -1.16 7.88 -0.69
CA TYR A 57 -0.13 7.26 -1.50
C TYR A 57 1.04 6.87 -0.60
N GLN A 58 1.45 5.63 -0.68
CA GLN A 58 2.60 5.12 0.04
C GLN A 58 3.47 4.31 -0.92
N THR A 59 4.79 4.52 -0.86
CA THR A 59 5.74 3.76 -1.65
C THR A 59 7.05 3.55 -0.90
N GLY A 60 7.63 2.36 -1.05
CA GLY A 60 8.99 2.08 -0.63
C GLY A 60 9.97 2.54 -1.69
N LEU A 61 10.87 3.45 -1.32
CA LEU A 61 11.85 4.02 -2.23
C LEU A 61 13.15 3.21 -2.26
N GLN A 62 13.56 2.67 -1.11
CA GLN A 62 14.79 1.91 -1.01
C GLN A 62 14.76 0.95 0.18
N GLY A 63 15.22 -0.27 -0.05
CA GLY A 63 15.40 -1.28 0.98
C GLY A 63 14.09 -1.87 1.51
N ASN A 64 14.24 -2.90 2.32
CA ASN A 64 13.12 -3.60 2.95
C ASN A 64 13.26 -3.56 4.46
N SER A 65 12.20 -3.15 5.14
CA SER A 65 12.14 -3.17 6.59
C SER A 65 12.13 -4.60 7.13
N ALA A 66 12.82 -4.82 8.25
CA ALA A 66 12.72 -6.07 9.00
C ALA A 66 11.36 -6.23 9.71
N ILE A 67 10.59 -5.14 9.83
CA ILE A 67 9.27 -5.13 10.48
C ILE A 67 8.20 -5.06 9.38
N SER A 68 7.66 -6.21 9.02
CA SER A 68 6.72 -6.32 7.91
C SER A 68 5.38 -5.59 8.13
N ALA A 69 4.93 -5.43 9.37
CA ALA A 69 3.62 -4.85 9.67
C ALA A 69 3.56 -3.32 9.53
N TYR A 70 4.69 -2.63 9.71
CA TYR A 70 4.77 -1.16 9.70
C TYR A 70 5.92 -0.63 8.85
N GLY A 71 6.69 -1.51 8.26
CA GLY A 71 7.85 -1.16 7.47
C GLY A 71 7.51 -0.89 6.01
N VAL A 72 8.45 -0.29 5.33
CA VAL A 72 8.39 -0.09 3.88
C VAL A 72 9.20 -1.17 3.18
N ASN A 73 8.72 -1.61 2.04
CA ASN A 73 9.47 -2.49 1.15
C ASN A 73 9.67 -1.79 -0.18
N GLU A 74 10.86 -1.91 -0.73
CA GLU A 74 11.22 -1.26 -1.99
C GLU A 74 10.28 -1.67 -3.12
N ASP A 75 9.88 -0.68 -3.92
CA ASP A 75 8.92 -0.82 -5.03
C ASP A 75 7.51 -1.30 -4.61
N ALA A 76 7.24 -1.44 -3.29
CA ALA A 76 5.90 -1.71 -2.83
C ALA A 76 5.13 -0.39 -2.70
N THR A 77 4.11 -0.23 -3.51
CA THR A 77 3.29 0.97 -3.56
C THR A 77 1.85 0.63 -3.23
N SER A 78 1.20 1.45 -2.45
CA SER A 78 -0.24 1.43 -2.26
C SER A 78 -0.84 2.80 -2.59
N LEU A 79 -1.93 2.79 -3.32
CA LEU A 79 -2.72 3.97 -3.68
C LEU A 79 -4.14 3.77 -3.17
N SER A 80 -4.69 4.79 -2.53
CA SER A 80 -6.11 4.82 -2.17
C SER A 80 -6.69 6.18 -2.52
N ILE A 81 -7.82 6.16 -3.20
CA ILE A 81 -8.58 7.34 -3.58
C ILE A 81 -10.02 7.11 -3.16
N GLY A 82 -10.61 8.05 -2.44
CA GLY A 82 -11.99 7.97 -2.00
C GLY A 82 -12.78 9.22 -2.31
N VAL A 83 -14.10 9.10 -2.24
CA VAL A 83 -15.05 10.21 -2.20
C VAL A 83 -15.95 10.00 -1.00
N GLN A 84 -16.02 10.97 -0.11
CA GLN A 84 -16.89 10.96 1.04
C GLN A 84 -17.90 12.10 0.95
N LEU A 85 -19.16 11.75 1.09
CA LEU A 85 -20.28 12.68 1.09
C LEU A 85 -20.90 12.71 2.47
N ASP A 86 -20.92 13.86 3.11
CA ASP A 86 -21.55 14.08 4.40
C ASP A 86 -22.80 14.96 4.22
N TYR A 87 -23.98 14.37 4.44
CA TYR A 87 -25.26 15.08 4.30
C TYR A 87 -25.94 15.27 5.67
N LYS A 88 -26.26 16.52 5.97
CA LYS A 88 -26.89 16.94 7.24
C LYS A 88 -26.18 16.44 8.50
N VAL A 89 -24.87 16.15 8.40
CA VAL A 89 -24.05 15.60 9.50
C VAL A 89 -24.51 14.22 10.01
N ILE A 90 -25.65 13.74 9.54
CA ILE A 90 -26.27 12.48 9.96
C ILE A 90 -25.91 11.35 9.01
N HIS A 91 -25.88 11.62 7.70
CA HIS A 91 -25.64 10.62 6.67
C HIS A 91 -24.22 10.77 6.10
N ARG A 92 -23.48 9.70 6.10
CA ARG A 92 -22.16 9.63 5.46
C ARG A 92 -22.12 8.48 4.46
N LEU A 93 -21.85 8.80 3.22
CA LEU A 93 -21.57 7.84 2.17
C LEU A 93 -20.10 7.98 1.76
N SER A 94 -19.36 6.90 1.79
CA SER A 94 -18.01 6.87 1.23
C SER A 94 -17.87 5.78 0.17
N VAL A 95 -17.14 6.10 -0.88
CA VAL A 95 -16.70 5.17 -1.93
C VAL A 95 -15.19 5.27 -2.01
N ASP A 96 -14.50 4.18 -1.71
CA ASP A 96 -13.06 4.13 -1.66
C ASP A 96 -12.54 3.10 -2.66
N TYR A 97 -11.58 3.49 -3.47
CA TYR A 97 -10.80 2.60 -4.33
C TYR A 97 -9.39 2.46 -3.77
N ALA A 98 -8.91 1.25 -3.64
CA ALA A 98 -7.54 0.98 -3.22
C ALA A 98 -6.88 -0.01 -4.18
N ASP A 99 -5.63 0.26 -4.52
CA ASP A 99 -4.82 -0.58 -5.39
C ASP A 99 -3.39 -0.72 -4.85
N TYR A 100 -2.75 -1.81 -5.25
CA TYR A 100 -1.44 -2.18 -4.76
C TYR A 100 -0.53 -2.56 -5.92
N PHE A 101 0.67 -2.00 -5.90
CA PHE A 101 1.70 -2.27 -6.90
C PHE A 101 2.96 -2.75 -6.20
N SER A 102 3.58 -3.79 -6.74
CA SER A 102 4.81 -4.32 -6.19
C SER A 102 5.51 -5.21 -7.23
N LYS A 103 6.82 -5.27 -7.19
CA LYS A 103 7.58 -6.19 -8.03
C LYS A 103 7.44 -7.61 -7.51
N ARG A 104 7.22 -8.53 -8.43
CA ARG A 104 7.09 -9.96 -8.16
C ARG A 104 8.08 -10.75 -9.01
N HIS A 105 8.55 -11.84 -8.45
CA HIS A 105 9.35 -12.85 -9.16
C HIS A 105 8.40 -13.95 -9.64
N THR A 106 8.37 -14.18 -10.94
CA THR A 106 7.50 -15.20 -11.56
C THR A 106 8.34 -16.31 -12.17
N VAL A 107 7.88 -17.55 -12.01
CA VAL A 107 8.41 -18.72 -12.69
C VAL A 107 7.23 -19.41 -13.37
N ASN A 108 7.30 -19.59 -14.69
CA ASN A 108 6.20 -20.12 -15.51
C ASN A 108 4.86 -19.39 -15.26
N ASP A 109 4.89 -18.05 -15.26
CA ASP A 109 3.76 -17.16 -14.99
C ASP A 109 3.14 -17.26 -13.58
N VAL A 110 3.74 -18.03 -12.68
CA VAL A 110 3.34 -18.11 -11.28
C VAL A 110 4.25 -17.23 -10.43
N ALA A 111 3.66 -16.34 -9.63
CA ALA A 111 4.42 -15.52 -8.69
C ALA A 111 4.91 -16.39 -7.53
N VAL A 112 6.23 -16.53 -7.39
CA VAL A 112 6.87 -17.36 -6.35
C VAL A 112 7.39 -16.52 -5.19
N SER A 113 7.74 -15.27 -5.44
CA SER A 113 8.21 -14.33 -4.42
C SER A 113 8.03 -12.87 -4.90
N GLY A 114 8.34 -11.92 -4.05
CA GLY A 114 8.30 -10.50 -4.37
C GLY A 114 8.33 -9.64 -3.12
N ASN A 115 8.38 -8.33 -3.30
CA ASN A 115 8.42 -7.36 -2.23
C ASN A 115 7.02 -6.95 -1.76
N GLY A 116 6.87 -6.74 -0.46
CA GLY A 116 5.68 -6.15 0.14
C GLY A 116 4.39 -6.85 -0.26
N ASN A 117 3.53 -6.12 -0.95
CA ASN A 117 2.19 -6.58 -1.31
C ASN A 117 2.13 -7.38 -2.63
N TYR A 118 3.19 -8.08 -3.01
CA TYR A 118 3.27 -8.76 -4.30
C TYR A 118 2.11 -9.75 -4.56
N GLY A 119 1.55 -10.34 -3.52
CA GLY A 119 0.43 -11.27 -3.61
C GLY A 119 -0.94 -10.61 -3.89
N VAL A 120 -1.01 -9.28 -3.84
CA VAL A 120 -2.26 -8.51 -4.05
C VAL A 120 -2.13 -7.42 -5.12
N THR A 121 -1.05 -7.45 -5.90
CA THR A 121 -0.72 -6.43 -6.91
C THR A 121 -1.75 -6.29 -8.04
N ASP A 122 -2.58 -7.29 -8.25
CA ASP A 122 -3.63 -7.33 -9.25
C ASP A 122 -5.03 -7.33 -8.64
N ARG A 123 -5.11 -6.98 -7.35
CA ARG A 123 -6.35 -7.04 -6.58
C ARG A 123 -6.78 -5.67 -6.08
N GLY A 124 -6.98 -4.76 -7.02
CA GLY A 124 -7.67 -3.50 -6.72
C GLY A 124 -9.05 -3.76 -6.13
N ARG A 125 -9.45 -2.97 -5.13
CA ARG A 125 -10.75 -3.12 -4.48
C ARG A 125 -11.50 -1.81 -4.43
N VAL A 126 -12.81 -1.90 -4.60
CA VAL A 126 -13.76 -0.81 -4.33
C VAL A 126 -14.51 -1.15 -3.04
N MET A 127 -14.62 -0.20 -2.14
CA MET A 127 -15.41 -0.32 -0.93
C MET A 127 -16.43 0.81 -0.88
N VAL A 128 -17.69 0.46 -0.64
CA VAL A 128 -18.77 1.43 -0.41
C VAL A 128 -19.23 1.30 1.03
N THR A 129 -19.23 2.41 1.75
CA THR A 129 -19.66 2.45 3.15
C THR A 129 -20.71 3.51 3.33
N TYR A 130 -21.83 3.14 3.93
CA TYR A 130 -22.88 4.08 4.34
C TYR A 130 -23.06 4.03 5.86
N LYS A 131 -23.04 5.19 6.49
CA LYS A 131 -23.22 5.36 7.94
C LYS A 131 -24.33 6.35 8.21
N VAL A 132 -25.15 6.03 9.20
CA VAL A 132 -26.19 6.92 9.75
C VAL A 132 -25.92 7.11 11.23
N ALA A 133 -25.91 8.35 11.70
CA ALA A 133 -25.91 8.70 13.11
C ALA A 133 -27.36 8.89 13.58
N PHE A 134 -27.73 8.33 14.73
CA PHE A 134 -29.05 8.47 15.35
C PHE A 134 -28.95 9.43 16.51
#